data_ba8991b77185f22aaa750d3bc605847e
#
_entry.id   ba8991b77185f22aaa750d3bc605847e
#
_cell.length_a   1.000
_cell.length_b   1.000
_cell.length_c   1.000
_cell.angle_alpha   90.00
_cell.angle_beta   90.00
_cell.angle_gamma   90.00
#
_symmetry.space_group_name_H-M   'P 1'
#
loop_
_entity.id
_entity.type
_entity.pdbx_description
1 polymer ?
#
loop_
_entity_poly.entity_id
_entity_poly.type
_entity_poly.pdbx_seq_one_letter_code
_entity_poly.pdbx_strand_id
1 'polypeptide(L)'
;MGKTARQEPATHEKARRLGEARLWLLARPYTAGELARALGVHVRTAQRYLGDLGAVPLDERARPPRYRLLTSEELSPVEALVTHSALRMLYHHAPGHNLIYLEALLKLARRMPEPAQGVAIRSTEDLKRRLSRRLDEGDALGKVAEAWFRQQAIEFYYRKPGGSGQARRNEVELYFVEISRLNLGVYVIGYERSYHRKLRTYKLNRMSRIRPVGEAGAYRIPADFDPRRYLSDAWGVVGGSGGEPVEVRLRFRPEAAYRLREGGYPDMELLDLPDGGLEARFTVGADNEGFPLEILSWVQGWGPRVEVLEPENLRRRWLEEARQVLGEYAGDSRDRAERGDDARRRDLSRRGGKVRP
;
A
#
# COMPACT_ATOMS: atom_id res chain seq x y z
N MET A 1 21.94 -43.03 32.88
CA MET A 1 22.44 -42.91 31.49
C MET A 1 22.34 -41.47 31.04
N GLY A 2 23.47 -40.73 31.19
CA GLY A 2 23.54 -39.33 30.80
C GLY A 2 23.72 -39.18 29.31
N LYS A 3 22.85 -38.42 28.67
CA LYS A 3 23.04 -37.99 27.27
C LYS A 3 24.11 -36.89 27.25
N THR A 4 25.30 -37.23 26.81
CA THR A 4 26.38 -36.33 26.46
C THR A 4 25.89 -35.43 25.32
N ALA A 5 25.66 -34.15 25.61
CA ALA A 5 25.48 -33.11 24.59
C ALA A 5 26.76 -33.08 23.73
N ARG A 6 26.67 -33.37 22.43
CA ARG A 6 27.75 -33.18 21.47
C ARG A 6 28.11 -31.70 21.47
N GLN A 7 29.30 -31.36 21.98
CA GLN A 7 29.89 -30.04 21.78
C GLN A 7 30.11 -29.85 20.28
N GLU A 8 29.43 -28.89 19.69
CA GLU A 8 29.70 -28.47 18.33
C GLU A 8 31.17 -27.99 18.22
N PRO A 9 31.87 -28.27 17.11
CA PRO A 9 33.24 -27.80 16.93
C PRO A 9 33.32 -26.29 17.07
N ALA A 10 34.29 -25.77 17.83
CA ALA A 10 34.46 -24.34 18.12
C ALA A 10 34.46 -23.43 16.86
N THR A 11 34.81 -23.99 15.72
CA THR A 11 34.77 -23.35 14.39
C THR A 11 33.35 -23.06 13.92
N HIS A 12 32.41 -23.99 14.10
CA HIS A 12 31.01 -23.82 13.73
C HIS A 12 30.32 -22.75 14.60
N GLU A 13 30.63 -22.74 15.90
CA GLU A 13 30.08 -21.74 16.82
C GLU A 13 30.61 -20.33 16.49
N LYS A 14 31.89 -20.22 16.16
CA LYS A 14 32.47 -18.92 15.70
C LYS A 14 31.80 -18.45 14.41
N ALA A 15 31.64 -19.31 13.42
CA ALA A 15 31.01 -18.97 12.15
C ALA A 15 29.54 -18.51 12.36
N ARG A 16 28.77 -19.22 13.20
CA ARG A 16 27.39 -18.84 13.56
C ARG A 16 27.34 -17.46 14.19
N ARG A 17 28.18 -17.21 15.22
CA ARG A 17 28.22 -15.91 15.93
C ARG A 17 28.69 -14.77 15.04
N LEU A 18 29.59 -15.03 14.09
CA LEU A 18 30.00 -14.04 13.11
C LEU A 18 28.86 -13.70 12.14
N GLY A 19 28.08 -14.69 11.72
CA GLY A 19 26.86 -14.49 10.93
C GLY A 19 25.82 -13.67 11.68
N GLU A 20 25.59 -13.96 12.95
CA GLU A 20 24.69 -13.18 13.83
C GLU A 20 25.18 -11.73 13.99
N ALA A 21 26.48 -11.54 14.28
CA ALA A 21 27.09 -10.21 14.37
C ALA A 21 26.87 -9.39 13.09
N ARG A 22 27.05 -10.01 11.92
CA ARG A 22 26.79 -9.39 10.62
C ARG A 22 25.34 -8.92 10.48
N LEU A 23 24.38 -9.77 10.83
CA LEU A 23 22.96 -9.42 10.79
C LEU A 23 22.63 -8.23 11.69
N TRP A 24 23.14 -8.22 12.92
CA TRP A 24 22.93 -7.11 13.86
C TRP A 24 23.54 -5.80 13.34
N LEU A 25 24.77 -5.84 12.82
CA LEU A 25 25.47 -4.65 12.31
C LEU A 25 24.88 -4.11 10.99
N LEU A 26 24.18 -4.95 10.23
CA LEU A 26 23.40 -4.52 9.08
C LEU A 26 22.07 -3.87 9.51
N ALA A 27 21.49 -4.33 10.63
CA ALA A 27 20.20 -3.81 11.11
C ALA A 27 20.32 -2.39 11.66
N ARG A 28 21.35 -2.11 12.47
CA ARG A 28 21.63 -0.78 13.03
C ARG A 28 23.07 -0.69 13.53
N PRO A 29 23.58 0.53 13.82
CA PRO A 29 24.90 0.68 14.44
C PRO A 29 24.92 0.17 15.89
N TYR A 30 26.02 -0.52 16.26
CA TYR A 30 26.28 -1.04 17.61
C TYR A 30 27.61 -0.53 18.16
N THR A 31 27.66 -0.24 19.45
CA THR A 31 28.95 -0.20 20.16
C THR A 31 29.45 -1.63 20.36
N ALA A 32 30.76 -1.79 20.58
CA ALA A 32 31.34 -3.12 20.89
C ALA A 32 30.67 -3.76 22.13
N GLY A 33 30.32 -2.94 23.15
CA GLY A 33 29.63 -3.42 24.34
C GLY A 33 28.17 -3.85 24.10
N GLU A 34 27.42 -3.13 23.28
CA GLU A 34 26.07 -3.52 22.88
C GLU A 34 26.08 -4.82 22.07
N LEU A 35 27.02 -4.93 21.11
CA LEU A 35 27.18 -6.13 20.28
C LEU A 35 27.57 -7.34 21.14
N ALA A 36 28.48 -7.16 22.09
CA ALA A 36 28.90 -8.21 23.02
C ALA A 36 27.72 -8.77 23.83
N ARG A 37 26.86 -7.89 24.35
CA ARG A 37 25.63 -8.28 25.08
C ARG A 37 24.64 -9.01 24.17
N ALA A 38 24.42 -8.52 22.97
CA ALA A 38 23.50 -9.13 22.01
C ALA A 38 23.92 -10.55 21.59
N LEU A 39 25.25 -10.80 21.49
CA LEU A 39 25.81 -12.08 21.09
C LEU A 39 26.14 -13.02 22.27
N GLY A 40 26.00 -12.56 23.51
CA GLY A 40 26.40 -13.31 24.69
C GLY A 40 27.92 -13.61 24.72
N VAL A 41 28.77 -12.65 24.29
CA VAL A 41 30.23 -12.81 24.24
C VAL A 41 30.93 -11.70 25.03
N HIS A 42 32.21 -11.90 25.30
CA HIS A 42 33.04 -10.85 25.92
C HIS A 42 33.30 -9.70 24.91
N VAL A 43 33.42 -8.45 25.43
CA VAL A 43 33.61 -7.25 24.58
C VAL A 43 34.82 -7.37 23.62
N ARG A 44 35.95 -7.95 24.09
CA ARG A 44 37.11 -8.24 23.22
C ARG A 44 36.77 -9.13 22.04
N THR A 45 35.88 -10.11 22.24
CA THR A 45 35.41 -10.99 21.17
C THR A 45 34.54 -10.23 20.17
N ALA A 46 33.66 -9.35 20.66
CA ALA A 46 32.88 -8.47 19.80
C ALA A 46 33.77 -7.50 19.01
N GLN A 47 34.78 -6.92 19.62
CA GLN A 47 35.77 -6.07 18.92
C GLN A 47 36.48 -6.83 17.79
N ARG A 48 36.87 -8.09 18.04
CA ARG A 48 37.47 -8.93 17.01
C ARG A 48 36.48 -9.21 15.87
N TYR A 49 35.21 -9.47 16.19
CA TYR A 49 34.16 -9.67 15.15
C TYR A 49 33.91 -8.41 14.33
N LEU A 50 33.95 -7.21 14.96
CA LEU A 50 33.89 -5.94 14.23
C LEU A 50 35.04 -5.82 13.21
N GLY A 51 36.26 -6.20 13.59
CA GLY A 51 37.42 -6.24 12.70
C GLY A 51 37.29 -7.30 11.61
N ASP A 52 36.93 -8.56 11.99
CA ASP A 52 36.78 -9.68 11.05
C ASP A 52 35.69 -9.37 9.97
N LEU A 53 34.69 -8.56 10.31
CA LEU A 53 33.58 -8.15 9.41
C LEU A 53 33.87 -6.85 8.65
N GLY A 54 34.96 -6.16 8.91
CA GLY A 54 35.27 -4.86 8.31
C GLY A 54 34.26 -3.76 8.70
N ALA A 55 33.71 -3.82 9.92
CA ALA A 55 32.79 -2.82 10.40
C ALA A 55 33.49 -1.48 10.62
N VAL A 56 32.89 -0.40 10.12
CA VAL A 56 33.45 0.95 10.22
C VAL A 56 32.73 1.78 11.30
N PRO A 57 33.44 2.65 12.05
CA PRO A 57 32.81 3.57 12.97
C PRO A 57 31.99 4.63 12.21
N LEU A 58 30.81 4.97 12.72
CA LEU A 58 29.98 6.06 12.17
C LEU A 58 30.60 7.44 12.45
N ASP A 59 31.20 7.57 13.63
CA ASP A 59 31.90 8.78 14.06
C ASP A 59 33.15 8.33 14.84
N GLU A 60 34.32 8.62 14.29
CA GLU A 60 35.59 8.28 14.91
C GLU A 60 35.84 9.04 16.23
N ARG A 61 35.15 10.16 16.46
CA ARG A 61 35.27 10.98 17.69
C ARG A 61 34.36 10.51 18.79
N ALA A 62 33.32 9.74 18.49
CA ALA A 62 32.37 9.24 19.51
C ALA A 62 33.04 8.27 20.49
N ARG A 63 32.69 8.38 21.78
CA ARG A 63 33.20 7.51 22.84
C ARG A 63 32.07 6.96 23.69
N PRO A 64 31.74 5.66 23.61
CA PRO A 64 32.31 4.63 22.74
C PRO A 64 31.82 4.77 21.28
N PRO A 65 32.64 4.39 20.29
CA PRO A 65 32.24 4.47 18.88
C PRO A 65 31.15 3.45 18.57
N ARG A 66 30.23 3.82 17.65
CA ARG A 66 29.23 2.92 17.07
C ARG A 66 29.69 2.46 15.72
N TYR A 67 29.65 1.17 15.49
CA TYR A 67 30.09 0.51 14.25
C TYR A 67 28.90 0.07 13.43
N ARG A 68 29.04 0.14 12.10
CA ARG A 68 28.13 -0.47 11.13
C ARG A 68 28.91 -1.18 10.04
N LEU A 69 28.28 -2.09 9.35
CA LEU A 69 28.80 -2.53 8.06
C LEU A 69 28.44 -1.50 6.99
N LEU A 70 29.40 -1.17 6.13
CA LEU A 70 29.10 -0.43 4.92
C LEU A 70 28.17 -1.33 4.09
N THR A 71 27.04 -0.78 3.74
CA THR A 71 25.97 -1.52 3.07
C THR A 71 26.49 -2.17 1.78
N SER A 72 26.40 -3.48 1.73
CA SER A 72 26.30 -4.18 0.44
C SER A 72 24.98 -3.76 -0.21
N GLU A 73 24.83 -3.97 -1.51
CA GLU A 73 23.54 -3.82 -2.24
C GLU A 73 22.41 -4.71 -1.69
N GLU A 74 22.70 -5.48 -0.65
CA GLU A 74 21.77 -6.38 0.01
C GLU A 74 20.98 -5.68 1.12
N LEU A 75 19.69 -5.94 1.18
CA LEU A 75 18.80 -5.44 2.23
C LEU A 75 19.27 -5.91 3.62
N SER A 76 19.34 -4.98 4.56
CA SER A 76 19.50 -5.28 5.98
C SER A 76 18.27 -6.03 6.53
N PRO A 77 18.38 -6.70 7.68
CA PRO A 77 17.23 -7.35 8.32
C PRO A 77 16.05 -6.42 8.60
N VAL A 78 16.29 -5.17 8.95
CA VAL A 78 15.25 -4.17 9.22
C VAL A 78 14.58 -3.71 7.93
N GLU A 79 15.36 -3.45 6.88
CA GLU A 79 14.83 -3.13 5.56
C GLU A 79 14.03 -4.29 4.98
N ALA A 80 14.50 -5.53 5.18
CA ALA A 80 13.77 -6.73 4.80
C ALA A 80 12.43 -6.86 5.57
N LEU A 81 12.41 -6.55 6.88
CA LEU A 81 11.18 -6.57 7.69
C LEU A 81 10.17 -5.53 7.20
N VAL A 82 10.61 -4.28 6.99
CA VAL A 82 9.72 -3.21 6.51
C VAL A 82 9.17 -3.53 5.12
N THR A 83 10.05 -3.95 4.20
CA THR A 83 9.66 -4.33 2.85
C THR A 83 8.72 -5.54 2.82
N HIS A 84 9.00 -6.57 3.64
CA HIS A 84 8.13 -7.74 3.80
C HIS A 84 6.74 -7.33 4.30
N SER A 85 6.65 -6.45 5.31
CA SER A 85 5.38 -6.00 5.87
C SER A 85 4.57 -5.19 4.86
N ALA A 86 5.20 -4.28 4.13
CA ALA A 86 4.58 -3.51 3.05
C ALA A 86 4.08 -4.42 1.91
N LEU A 87 4.91 -5.37 1.47
CA LEU A 87 4.54 -6.31 0.41
C LEU A 87 3.42 -7.24 0.83
N ARG A 88 3.39 -7.68 2.11
CA ARG A 88 2.30 -8.47 2.66
C ARG A 88 0.97 -7.71 2.65
N MET A 89 0.98 -6.43 2.99
CA MET A 89 -0.19 -5.56 2.89
C MET A 89 -0.69 -5.49 1.45
N LEU A 90 0.20 -5.24 0.49
CA LEU A 90 -0.15 -5.21 -0.94
C LEU A 90 -0.72 -6.54 -1.42
N TYR A 91 -0.16 -7.67 -0.99
CA TYR A 91 -0.64 -8.99 -1.33
C TYR A 91 -2.10 -9.22 -0.92
N HIS A 92 -2.50 -8.77 0.28
CA HIS A 92 -3.88 -8.89 0.76
C HIS A 92 -4.89 -8.07 -0.05
N HIS A 93 -4.43 -6.99 -0.70
CA HIS A 93 -5.26 -6.10 -1.51
C HIS A 93 -5.14 -6.37 -3.01
N ALA A 94 -4.21 -7.23 -3.44
CA ALA A 94 -4.06 -7.57 -4.85
C ALA A 94 -5.26 -8.41 -5.33
N PRO A 95 -5.96 -8.01 -6.39
CA PRO A 95 -6.95 -8.86 -7.02
C PRO A 95 -6.23 -9.99 -7.76
N GLY A 96 -6.41 -11.19 -7.28
CA GLY A 96 -5.70 -12.35 -7.79
C GLY A 96 -4.38 -12.62 -7.06
N HIS A 97 -3.89 -13.83 -7.23
CA HIS A 97 -2.71 -14.31 -6.53
C HIS A 97 -1.48 -14.15 -7.39
N ASN A 98 -0.62 -13.22 -7.01
CA ASN A 98 0.62 -12.98 -7.73
C ASN A 98 1.77 -13.79 -7.08
N LEU A 99 2.26 -14.81 -7.78
CA LEU A 99 3.38 -15.64 -7.35
C LEU A 99 4.64 -14.81 -7.10
N ILE A 100 4.85 -13.72 -7.85
CA ILE A 100 6.00 -12.80 -7.69
C ILE A 100 6.03 -12.24 -6.26
N TYR A 101 4.87 -11.83 -5.73
CA TYR A 101 4.78 -11.31 -4.36
C TYR A 101 5.12 -12.37 -3.31
N LEU A 102 4.66 -13.62 -3.51
CA LEU A 102 4.96 -14.71 -2.58
C LEU A 102 6.44 -15.10 -2.58
N GLU A 103 7.04 -15.18 -3.75
CA GLU A 103 8.48 -15.45 -3.86
C GLU A 103 9.31 -14.32 -3.25
N ALA A 104 8.94 -13.07 -3.48
CA ALA A 104 9.59 -11.92 -2.85
C ALA A 104 9.44 -11.94 -1.33
N LEU A 105 8.23 -12.24 -0.80
CA LEU A 105 8.00 -12.40 0.64
C LEU A 105 8.88 -13.47 1.26
N LEU A 106 9.03 -14.64 0.62
CA LEU A 106 9.92 -15.71 1.11
C LEU A 106 11.39 -15.30 1.08
N LYS A 107 11.83 -14.60 0.02
CA LYS A 107 13.21 -14.09 -0.08
C LYS A 107 13.49 -13.06 1.02
N LEU A 108 12.57 -12.13 1.27
CA LEU A 108 12.67 -11.13 2.32
C LEU A 108 12.66 -11.75 3.71
N ALA A 109 11.78 -12.73 3.97
CA ALA A 109 11.72 -13.44 5.24
C ALA A 109 13.08 -14.09 5.60
N ARG A 110 13.76 -14.70 4.62
CA ARG A 110 15.08 -15.32 4.81
C ARG A 110 16.20 -14.34 5.15
N ARG A 111 15.99 -13.05 4.99
CA ARG A 111 16.94 -11.98 5.38
C ARG A 111 16.78 -11.57 6.85
N MET A 112 15.74 -12.03 7.53
CA MET A 112 15.50 -11.72 8.94
C MET A 112 16.20 -12.72 9.85
N PRO A 113 16.63 -12.33 11.08
CA PRO A 113 17.11 -13.27 12.08
C PRO A 113 15.96 -14.05 12.72
N GLU A 114 16.27 -15.20 13.33
CA GLU A 114 15.31 -15.90 14.20
C GLU A 114 15.03 -15.08 15.46
N PRO A 115 13.81 -15.14 16.02
CA PRO A 115 12.66 -15.97 15.60
C PRO A 115 11.79 -15.32 14.51
N ALA A 116 12.08 -14.09 14.07
CA ALA A 116 11.29 -13.35 13.10
C ALA A 116 11.24 -14.07 11.74
N GLN A 117 12.36 -14.65 11.29
CA GLN A 117 12.45 -15.42 10.06
C GLN A 117 11.43 -16.56 10.01
N GLY A 118 11.42 -17.42 11.02
CA GLY A 118 10.52 -18.57 11.08
C GLY A 118 9.04 -18.16 11.10
N VAL A 119 8.68 -17.09 11.80
CA VAL A 119 7.31 -16.54 11.80
C VAL A 119 6.93 -16.01 10.42
N ALA A 120 7.78 -15.22 9.79
CA ALA A 120 7.54 -14.63 8.47
C ALA A 120 7.39 -15.71 7.37
N ILE A 121 8.24 -16.75 7.39
CA ILE A 121 8.15 -17.89 6.46
C ILE A 121 6.82 -18.63 6.62
N ARG A 122 6.46 -19.05 7.83
CA ARG A 122 5.18 -19.76 8.09
C ARG A 122 3.98 -18.94 7.65
N SER A 123 3.99 -17.65 7.92
CA SER A 123 2.95 -16.71 7.52
C SER A 123 2.80 -16.61 5.99
N THR A 124 3.91 -16.65 5.25
CA THR A 124 3.91 -16.63 3.78
C THR A 124 3.47 -17.97 3.19
N GLU A 125 3.86 -19.09 3.78
CA GLU A 125 3.40 -20.41 3.37
C GLU A 125 1.90 -20.61 3.60
N ASP A 126 1.33 -20.03 4.66
CA ASP A 126 -0.12 -20.00 4.87
C ASP A 126 -0.84 -19.23 3.75
N LEU A 127 -0.30 -18.09 3.33
CA LEU A 127 -0.79 -17.37 2.17
C LEU A 127 -0.76 -18.25 0.91
N LYS A 128 0.34 -18.94 0.65
CA LYS A 128 0.49 -19.85 -0.50
C LYS A 128 -0.55 -20.98 -0.50
N ARG A 129 -0.86 -21.57 0.65
CA ARG A 129 -1.87 -22.64 0.76
C ARG A 129 -3.29 -22.15 0.41
N ARG A 130 -3.62 -20.92 0.71
CA ARG A 130 -4.92 -20.31 0.37
C ARG A 130 -5.08 -20.03 -1.12
N LEU A 131 -3.97 -20.06 -1.87
CA LEU A 131 -3.88 -19.73 -3.29
C LEU A 131 -4.39 -20.76 -4.27
N SER A 132 -4.58 -22.00 -3.87
CA SER A 132 -4.58 -23.17 -4.74
C SER A 132 -5.63 -23.24 -5.87
N ARG A 133 -6.41 -22.19 -6.15
CA ARG A 133 -7.53 -22.26 -7.11
C ARG A 133 -7.62 -21.22 -8.23
N ARG A 134 -6.74 -20.18 -8.31
CA ARG A 134 -6.80 -19.17 -9.39
C ARG A 134 -5.42 -18.65 -9.79
N LEU A 135 -4.65 -19.46 -10.47
CA LEU A 135 -3.27 -19.13 -10.89
C LEU A 135 -3.16 -18.38 -12.23
N ASP A 136 -4.26 -18.21 -12.98
CA ASP A 136 -4.20 -17.80 -14.40
C ASP A 136 -4.09 -16.28 -14.68
N GLU A 137 -4.24 -15.39 -13.69
CA GLU A 137 -4.18 -13.94 -13.93
C GLU A 137 -2.85 -13.29 -13.49
N GLY A 138 -1.89 -14.07 -13.01
CA GLY A 138 -0.73 -13.60 -12.22
C GLY A 138 0.38 -12.89 -13.00
N ASP A 139 0.38 -12.88 -14.34
CA ASP A 139 1.56 -12.48 -15.11
C ASP A 139 1.50 -11.08 -15.75
N ALA A 140 0.43 -10.32 -15.50
CA ALA A 140 0.30 -8.98 -16.08
C ALA A 140 1.44 -8.03 -15.60
N LEU A 141 1.80 -8.10 -14.32
CA LEU A 141 2.90 -7.29 -13.78
C LEU A 141 4.26 -7.73 -14.34
N GLY A 142 4.49 -9.04 -14.47
CA GLY A 142 5.71 -9.59 -15.05
C GLY A 142 5.90 -9.13 -16.48
N LYS A 143 4.86 -9.20 -17.32
CA LYS A 143 4.89 -8.74 -18.73
C LYS A 143 5.14 -7.23 -18.83
N VAL A 144 4.50 -6.44 -17.98
CA VAL A 144 4.73 -4.98 -17.93
C VAL A 144 6.16 -4.69 -17.51
N ALA A 145 6.65 -5.33 -16.45
CA ALA A 145 8.01 -5.11 -15.95
C ALA A 145 9.07 -5.51 -16.98
N GLU A 146 8.91 -6.68 -17.62
CA GLU A 146 9.84 -7.14 -18.65
C GLU A 146 9.89 -6.18 -19.85
N ALA A 147 8.75 -5.74 -20.34
CA ALA A 147 8.68 -4.78 -21.45
C ALA A 147 9.31 -3.43 -21.06
N TRP A 148 9.08 -2.97 -19.84
CA TRP A 148 9.67 -1.73 -19.32
C TRP A 148 11.19 -1.82 -19.21
N PHE A 149 11.72 -2.89 -18.64
CA PHE A 149 13.17 -3.11 -18.52
C PHE A 149 13.86 -3.21 -19.88
N ARG A 150 13.15 -3.70 -20.90
CA ARG A 150 13.63 -3.75 -22.29
C ARG A 150 13.35 -2.49 -23.09
N GLN A 151 12.70 -1.49 -22.51
CA GLN A 151 12.26 -0.27 -23.23
C GLN A 151 11.42 -0.62 -24.49
N GLN A 152 10.54 -1.60 -24.36
CA GLN A 152 9.56 -1.99 -25.38
C GLN A 152 8.19 -1.41 -25.02
N ALA A 153 7.50 -0.81 -26.00
CA ALA A 153 6.11 -0.45 -25.83
C ALA A 153 5.23 -1.69 -25.61
N ILE A 154 4.12 -1.53 -24.94
CA ILE A 154 3.12 -2.60 -24.80
C ILE A 154 1.82 -2.26 -25.50
N GLU A 155 1.21 -3.27 -26.06
CA GLU A 155 -0.18 -3.24 -26.54
C GLU A 155 -1.06 -4.00 -25.57
N PHE A 156 -2.25 -3.45 -25.28
CA PHE A 156 -3.23 -4.10 -24.41
C PHE A 156 -4.65 -3.57 -24.71
N TYR A 157 -5.65 -4.32 -24.26
CA TYR A 157 -7.03 -3.89 -24.24
C TYR A 157 -7.40 -3.35 -22.86
N TYR A 158 -7.99 -2.17 -22.79
CA TYR A 158 -8.34 -1.49 -21.55
C TYR A 158 -9.83 -1.24 -21.43
N ARG A 159 -10.42 -1.65 -20.29
CA ARG A 159 -11.83 -1.40 -19.96
C ARG A 159 -11.93 -0.29 -18.92
N LYS A 160 -12.61 0.81 -19.26
CA LYS A 160 -12.90 1.89 -18.30
C LYS A 160 -13.91 1.43 -17.23
N PRO A 161 -13.83 1.95 -15.99
CA PRO A 161 -14.84 1.68 -14.96
C PRO A 161 -16.19 2.26 -15.36
N GLY A 162 -17.30 1.58 -14.99
CA GLY A 162 -18.66 2.06 -15.23
C GLY A 162 -19.12 2.13 -16.70
N GLY A 163 -18.24 1.80 -17.64
CA GLY A 163 -18.58 1.85 -19.06
C GLY A 163 -19.17 0.54 -19.56
N SER A 164 -20.33 0.60 -20.22
CA SER A 164 -20.90 -0.49 -21.05
C SER A 164 -20.09 -0.73 -22.35
N GLY A 165 -19.03 0.06 -22.57
CA GLY A 165 -18.22 0.05 -23.79
C GLY A 165 -17.27 -1.13 -23.90
N GLN A 166 -17.00 -1.51 -25.15
CA GLN A 166 -15.97 -2.51 -25.47
C GLN A 166 -14.58 -2.05 -24.97
N ALA A 167 -13.76 -3.01 -24.57
CA ALA A 167 -12.37 -2.74 -24.23
C ALA A 167 -11.63 -2.14 -25.45
N ARG A 168 -10.94 -1.02 -25.26
CA ARG A 168 -10.19 -0.34 -26.32
C ARG A 168 -8.75 -0.81 -26.35
N ARG A 169 -8.22 -1.01 -27.56
CA ARG A 169 -6.80 -1.26 -27.78
C ARG A 169 -6.01 0.00 -27.49
N ASN A 170 -4.90 -0.11 -26.75
CA ASN A 170 -3.97 0.97 -26.49
C ASN A 170 -2.54 0.48 -26.74
N GLU A 171 -1.67 1.37 -27.17
CA GLU A 171 -0.24 1.14 -27.28
C GLU A 171 0.48 2.20 -26.45
N VAL A 172 1.34 1.75 -25.50
CA VAL A 172 1.90 2.63 -24.47
C VAL A 172 3.39 2.36 -24.28
N GLU A 173 4.17 3.41 -24.32
CA GLU A 173 5.57 3.44 -23.83
C GLU A 173 5.55 3.58 -22.32
N LEU A 174 6.17 2.63 -21.62
CA LEU A 174 6.12 2.53 -20.16
C LEU A 174 7.13 3.49 -19.52
N TYR A 175 6.68 4.38 -18.66
CA TYR A 175 7.54 5.34 -17.98
C TYR A 175 7.68 5.04 -16.50
N PHE A 176 6.60 4.60 -15.83
CA PHE A 176 6.60 4.33 -14.40
C PHE A 176 5.50 3.34 -13.99
N VAL A 177 5.72 2.64 -12.89
CA VAL A 177 4.71 1.80 -12.24
C VAL A 177 4.50 2.32 -10.83
N GLU A 178 3.25 2.64 -10.48
CA GLU A 178 2.89 3.21 -9.18
C GLU A 178 1.83 2.38 -8.47
N ILE A 179 1.85 2.43 -7.15
CA ILE A 179 0.83 1.79 -6.31
C ILE A 179 -0.03 2.87 -5.67
N SER A 180 -1.32 2.84 -5.99
CA SER A 180 -2.25 3.83 -5.43
C SER A 180 -2.40 3.69 -3.93
N ARG A 181 -2.18 4.76 -3.20
CA ARG A 181 -2.41 4.83 -1.75
C ARG A 181 -3.88 4.65 -1.34
N LEU A 182 -4.83 4.92 -2.26
CA LEU A 182 -6.27 4.81 -1.98
C LEU A 182 -6.78 3.38 -2.00
N ASN A 183 -6.29 2.57 -2.95
CA ASN A 183 -6.85 1.24 -3.20
C ASN A 183 -5.80 0.15 -3.35
N LEU A 184 -4.53 0.47 -3.09
CA LEU A 184 -3.37 -0.41 -3.19
C LEU A 184 -3.27 -1.15 -4.55
N GLY A 185 -3.97 -0.64 -5.57
CA GLY A 185 -3.90 -1.16 -6.92
C GLY A 185 -2.63 -0.71 -7.62
N VAL A 186 -2.11 -1.57 -8.49
CA VAL A 186 -0.96 -1.25 -9.35
C VAL A 186 -1.43 -0.48 -10.58
N TYR A 187 -0.75 0.60 -10.88
CA TYR A 187 -1.00 1.46 -12.03
C TYR A 187 0.25 1.60 -12.88
N VAL A 188 0.04 1.66 -14.18
CA VAL A 188 1.07 1.88 -15.19
C VAL A 188 0.93 3.28 -15.75
N ILE A 189 1.98 4.06 -15.71
CA ILE A 189 2.07 5.41 -16.27
C ILE A 189 2.94 5.34 -17.52
N GLY A 190 2.48 5.92 -18.61
CA GLY A 190 3.24 5.90 -19.84
C GLY A 190 2.64 6.79 -20.92
N TYR A 191 3.40 6.97 -22.01
CA TYR A 191 2.99 7.74 -23.16
C TYR A 191 2.12 6.90 -24.10
N GLU A 192 0.87 7.29 -24.23
CA GLU A 192 -0.11 6.61 -25.07
C GLU A 192 0.05 7.07 -26.53
N ARG A 193 0.31 6.13 -27.45
CA ARG A 193 0.67 6.40 -28.86
C ARG A 193 -0.51 6.35 -29.83
N SER A 194 -1.58 5.63 -29.46
CA SER A 194 -2.65 5.27 -30.41
C SER A 194 -3.63 6.41 -30.67
N TYR A 195 -4.10 7.09 -29.64
CA TYR A 195 -5.20 8.04 -29.74
C TYR A 195 -4.91 9.40 -29.12
N HIS A 196 -4.38 9.40 -27.88
CA HIS A 196 -4.28 10.63 -27.09
C HIS A 196 -2.92 11.32 -27.23
N ARG A 197 -1.88 10.55 -27.60
CA ARG A 197 -0.49 11.02 -27.75
C ARG A 197 -0.02 11.88 -26.59
N LYS A 198 -0.30 11.40 -25.35
CA LYS A 198 0.09 12.05 -24.09
C LYS A 198 0.29 11.03 -22.98
N LEU A 199 0.85 11.47 -21.86
CA LEU A 199 0.97 10.65 -20.65
C LEU A 199 -0.42 10.25 -20.15
N ARG A 200 -0.56 8.99 -19.78
CA ARG A 200 -1.79 8.42 -19.22
C ARG A 200 -1.48 7.38 -18.15
N THR A 201 -2.43 7.22 -17.26
CA THR A 201 -2.40 6.23 -16.17
C THR A 201 -3.42 5.13 -16.43
N TYR A 202 -2.98 3.88 -16.29
CA TYR A 202 -3.80 2.69 -16.51
C TYR A 202 -3.74 1.77 -15.29
N LYS A 203 -4.88 1.35 -14.77
CA LYS A 203 -4.94 0.36 -13.68
C LYS A 203 -4.64 -1.03 -14.25
N LEU A 204 -3.61 -1.71 -13.71
CA LEU A 204 -3.09 -2.96 -14.25
C LEU A 204 -4.15 -4.06 -14.37
N ASN A 205 -5.02 -4.21 -13.38
CA ASN A 205 -6.07 -5.23 -13.38
C ASN A 205 -7.23 -4.98 -14.37
N ARG A 206 -7.21 -3.85 -15.08
CA ARG A 206 -8.14 -3.54 -16.19
C ARG A 206 -7.50 -3.71 -17.55
N MET A 207 -6.22 -4.08 -17.58
CA MET A 207 -5.49 -4.38 -18.80
C MET A 207 -5.64 -5.87 -19.13
N SER A 208 -5.92 -6.19 -20.35
CA SER A 208 -5.99 -7.57 -20.83
C SER A 208 -5.23 -7.76 -22.13
N ARG A 209 -4.80 -8.99 -22.41
CA ARG A 209 -4.01 -9.35 -23.61
C ARG A 209 -2.75 -8.49 -23.77
N ILE A 210 -2.03 -8.28 -22.66
CA ILE A 210 -0.80 -7.49 -22.65
C ILE A 210 0.25 -8.22 -23.48
N ARG A 211 0.86 -7.50 -24.44
CA ARG A 211 1.98 -8.00 -25.24
C ARG A 211 2.96 -6.88 -25.56
N PRO A 212 4.27 -7.16 -25.61
CA PRO A 212 5.25 -6.20 -26.08
C PRO A 212 5.08 -5.93 -27.59
N VAL A 213 5.42 -4.71 -28.02
CA VAL A 213 5.39 -4.25 -29.40
C VAL A 213 6.67 -3.53 -29.74
N GLY A 214 7.20 -3.78 -30.94
CA GLY A 214 8.47 -3.23 -31.40
C GLY A 214 9.69 -3.97 -30.83
N GLU A 215 10.85 -3.44 -31.08
CA GLU A 215 12.13 -4.00 -30.63
C GLU A 215 12.52 -3.49 -29.25
N ALA A 216 13.46 -4.16 -28.58
CA ALA A 216 14.07 -3.67 -27.35
C ALA A 216 14.79 -2.34 -27.62
N GLY A 217 14.66 -1.37 -26.71
CA GLY A 217 15.25 -0.05 -26.88
C GLY A 217 14.48 0.87 -27.85
N ALA A 218 13.24 0.51 -28.24
CA ALA A 218 12.43 1.25 -29.20
C ALA A 218 12.01 2.66 -28.74
N TYR A 219 12.04 2.93 -27.45
CA TYR A 219 11.76 4.26 -26.90
C TYR A 219 12.73 4.62 -25.74
N ARG A 220 12.77 5.88 -25.39
CA ARG A 220 13.49 6.35 -24.21
C ARG A 220 12.54 7.18 -23.35
N ILE A 221 12.61 6.96 -22.04
CA ILE A 221 11.92 7.82 -21.08
C ILE A 221 12.60 9.20 -21.14
N PRO A 222 11.83 10.30 -21.35
CA PRO A 222 12.41 11.65 -21.34
C PRO A 222 13.15 11.93 -20.05
N ALA A 223 14.32 12.59 -20.15
CA ALA A 223 15.17 12.86 -18.98
C ALA A 223 14.51 13.81 -17.97
N ASP A 224 13.56 14.61 -18.40
CA ASP A 224 12.75 15.55 -17.61
C ASP A 224 11.48 14.93 -17.04
N PHE A 225 11.20 13.64 -17.33
CA PHE A 225 10.08 12.96 -16.72
C PHE A 225 10.33 12.73 -15.23
N ASP A 226 9.53 13.37 -14.38
CA ASP A 226 9.51 13.14 -12.94
C ASP A 226 8.14 12.61 -12.54
N PRO A 227 8.04 11.35 -12.04
CA PRO A 227 6.77 10.77 -11.60
C PRO A 227 6.14 11.57 -10.44
N ARG A 228 6.94 12.22 -9.57
CA ARG A 228 6.42 13.06 -8.49
C ARG A 228 5.70 14.29 -9.05
N ARG A 229 6.28 14.92 -10.06
CA ARG A 229 5.65 16.07 -10.74
C ARG A 229 4.39 15.65 -11.49
N TYR A 230 4.41 14.48 -12.15
CA TYR A 230 3.23 13.94 -12.83
C TYR A 230 2.09 13.60 -11.87
N LEU A 231 2.42 13.20 -10.64
CA LEU A 231 1.48 12.79 -9.60
C LEU A 231 1.26 13.86 -8.52
N SER A 232 1.81 15.09 -8.68
CA SER A 232 1.76 16.15 -7.64
C SER A 232 0.35 16.44 -7.16
N ASP A 233 -0.60 16.46 -8.11
CA ASP A 233 -2.01 16.78 -7.84
C ASP A 233 -2.89 15.52 -7.71
N ALA A 234 -2.29 14.33 -7.77
CA ALA A 234 -3.01 13.08 -7.63
C ALA A 234 -3.26 12.76 -6.16
N TRP A 235 -4.52 12.73 -5.74
CA TRP A 235 -4.87 12.21 -4.41
C TRP A 235 -4.53 10.72 -4.28
N GLY A 236 -4.73 9.93 -5.34
CA GLY A 236 -4.34 8.52 -5.46
C GLY A 236 -3.21 8.32 -6.46
N VAL A 237 -3.56 8.08 -7.72
CA VAL A 237 -2.61 7.87 -8.84
C VAL A 237 -3.11 8.53 -10.12
N VAL A 238 -4.36 8.94 -10.16
CA VAL A 238 -4.94 9.61 -11.33
C VAL A 238 -4.64 11.11 -11.19
N GLY A 239 -3.44 11.50 -11.59
CA GLY A 239 -3.10 12.91 -11.82
C GLY A 239 -3.89 13.42 -13.00
N GLY A 240 -4.42 14.62 -12.88
CA GLY A 240 -5.10 15.41 -13.89
C GLY A 240 -5.89 14.61 -14.94
N SER A 241 -7.14 14.31 -14.69
CA SER A 241 -8.02 13.69 -15.70
C SER A 241 -8.32 14.64 -16.88
N GLY A 242 -7.57 15.72 -16.96
CA GLY A 242 -7.61 16.72 -18.04
C GLY A 242 -8.11 18.10 -17.61
N GLY A 243 -8.59 18.28 -16.37
CA GLY A 243 -8.94 19.56 -15.78
C GLY A 243 -7.79 20.20 -15.00
N GLU A 244 -7.92 21.47 -14.68
CA GLU A 244 -7.01 22.18 -13.77
C GLU A 244 -7.19 21.66 -12.35
N PRO A 245 -6.09 21.54 -11.56
CA PRO A 245 -6.18 21.20 -10.15
C PRO A 245 -7.06 22.19 -9.39
N VAL A 246 -7.79 21.68 -8.41
CA VAL A 246 -8.70 22.50 -7.58
C VAL A 246 -8.25 22.49 -6.13
N GLU A 247 -8.40 23.62 -5.46
CA GLU A 247 -8.21 23.74 -4.03
C GLU A 247 -9.38 23.07 -3.30
N VAL A 248 -9.06 22.25 -2.30
CA VAL A 248 -10.02 21.61 -1.41
C VAL A 248 -9.80 22.13 -0.01
N ARG A 249 -10.88 22.60 0.62
CA ARG A 249 -10.90 23.03 2.02
C ARG A 249 -11.92 22.21 2.79
N LEU A 250 -11.46 21.58 3.85
CA LEU A 250 -12.26 20.70 4.70
C LEU A 250 -12.13 21.12 6.16
N ARG A 251 -13.25 21.17 6.87
CA ARG A 251 -13.28 21.38 8.32
C ARG A 251 -13.54 20.07 9.01
N PHE A 252 -12.64 19.67 9.91
CA PHE A 252 -12.76 18.47 10.73
C PHE A 252 -13.14 18.83 12.15
N ARG A 253 -14.09 18.09 12.71
CA ARG A 253 -14.50 18.24 14.11
C ARG A 253 -13.38 17.78 15.07
N PRO A 254 -13.39 18.23 16.36
CA PRO A 254 -12.36 17.88 17.34
C PRO A 254 -12.09 16.39 17.47
N GLU A 255 -13.15 15.56 17.43
CA GLU A 255 -13.04 14.10 17.53
C GLU A 255 -12.35 13.42 16.34
N ALA A 256 -12.18 14.13 15.24
CA ALA A 256 -11.46 13.65 14.06
C ALA A 256 -10.05 14.25 13.91
N ALA A 257 -9.78 15.38 14.55
CA ALA A 257 -8.55 16.16 14.39
C ALA A 257 -7.29 15.36 14.71
N TYR A 258 -7.30 14.52 15.76
CA TYR A 258 -6.16 13.72 16.16
C TYR A 258 -5.72 12.76 15.04
N ARG A 259 -6.66 12.15 14.31
CA ARG A 259 -6.36 11.19 13.23
C ARG A 259 -5.67 11.85 12.04
N LEU A 260 -6.00 13.12 11.75
CA LEU A 260 -5.28 13.87 10.73
C LEU A 260 -3.85 14.20 11.17
N ARG A 261 -3.66 14.56 12.45
CA ARG A 261 -2.33 14.85 13.01
C ARG A 261 -1.40 13.64 13.04
N GLU A 262 -1.95 12.41 13.15
CA GLU A 262 -1.19 11.17 13.02
C GLU A 262 -0.56 10.99 11.64
N GLY A 263 -1.05 11.71 10.62
CA GLY A 263 -0.50 11.71 9.28
C GLY A 263 -0.97 10.54 8.41
N GLY A 264 -0.14 10.20 7.40
CA GLY A 264 -0.48 9.14 6.42
C GLY A 264 -1.32 9.65 5.25
N TYR A 265 -1.54 10.94 5.15
CA TYR A 265 -2.24 11.63 4.06
C TYR A 265 -1.24 12.38 3.17
N PRO A 266 -1.63 12.79 1.94
CA PRO A 266 -0.85 13.70 1.13
C PRO A 266 -0.55 15.01 1.87
N ASP A 267 0.45 15.73 1.40
CA ASP A 267 0.80 17.04 1.94
C ASP A 267 -0.43 17.95 1.94
N MET A 268 -0.78 18.43 3.13
CA MET A 268 -1.88 19.34 3.35
C MET A 268 -1.50 20.35 4.44
N GLU A 269 -1.94 21.58 4.28
CA GLU A 269 -1.87 22.58 5.32
C GLU A 269 -2.95 22.29 6.36
N LEU A 270 -2.54 22.15 7.63
CA LEU A 270 -3.46 21.93 8.74
C LEU A 270 -3.48 23.18 9.63
N LEU A 271 -4.65 23.78 9.81
CA LEU A 271 -4.88 24.95 10.63
C LEU A 271 -5.71 24.57 11.85
N ASP A 272 -5.20 24.84 13.04
CA ASP A 272 -5.94 24.62 14.29
C ASP A 272 -7.10 25.62 14.42
N LEU A 273 -8.28 25.09 14.79
CA LEU A 273 -9.47 25.92 15.02
C LEU A 273 -9.71 26.12 16.54
N PRO A 274 -10.33 27.24 16.95
CA PRO A 274 -10.57 27.57 18.37
C PRO A 274 -11.41 26.53 19.11
N ASP A 275 -12.25 25.77 18.39
CA ASP A 275 -13.10 24.71 18.94
C ASP A 275 -12.36 23.37 19.10
N GLY A 276 -11.06 23.32 18.82
CA GLY A 276 -10.24 22.10 18.84
C GLY A 276 -10.32 21.26 17.56
N GLY A 277 -11.08 21.69 16.58
CA GLY A 277 -11.12 21.10 15.25
C GLY A 277 -9.90 21.49 14.39
N LEU A 278 -9.91 21.06 13.13
CA LEU A 278 -8.88 21.40 12.13
C LEU A 278 -9.54 21.86 10.83
N GLU A 279 -8.93 22.83 10.18
CA GLU A 279 -9.13 23.09 8.75
C GLU A 279 -7.96 22.50 7.98
N ALA A 280 -8.25 21.65 6.98
CA ALA A 280 -7.27 21.11 6.06
C ALA A 280 -7.42 21.76 4.69
N ARG A 281 -6.29 22.23 4.10
CA ARG A 281 -6.21 22.84 2.78
C ARG A 281 -5.20 22.09 1.93
N PHE A 282 -5.56 21.77 0.71
CA PHE A 282 -4.69 21.08 -0.22
C PHE A 282 -5.24 21.18 -1.65
N THR A 283 -4.39 20.92 -2.63
CA THR A 283 -4.75 20.91 -4.05
C THR A 283 -4.85 19.48 -4.55
N VAL A 284 -5.88 19.18 -5.36
CA VAL A 284 -6.07 17.88 -5.98
C VAL A 284 -6.44 18.00 -7.44
N GLY A 285 -6.09 17.00 -8.24
CA GLY A 285 -6.48 16.90 -9.63
C GLY A 285 -8.01 16.77 -9.80
N ALA A 286 -8.52 17.47 -10.78
CA ALA A 286 -9.94 17.46 -11.13
C ALA A 286 -10.16 16.95 -12.56
N ASP A 287 -11.39 16.60 -12.89
CA ASP A 287 -11.81 16.31 -14.25
C ASP A 287 -12.03 17.59 -15.07
N ASN A 288 -12.48 17.46 -16.32
CA ASN A 288 -12.72 18.60 -17.21
C ASN A 288 -13.82 19.55 -16.72
N GLU A 289 -14.64 19.13 -15.77
CA GLU A 289 -15.70 19.92 -15.15
C GLU A 289 -15.27 20.52 -13.81
N GLY A 290 -14.01 20.35 -13.45
CA GLY A 290 -13.43 20.84 -12.18
C GLY A 290 -13.88 20.02 -10.97
N PHE A 291 -14.31 18.73 -11.16
CA PHE A 291 -14.74 17.89 -10.06
C PHE A 291 -13.60 16.99 -9.56
N PRO A 292 -13.24 17.02 -8.26
CA PRO A 292 -12.15 16.24 -7.69
C PRO A 292 -12.61 14.83 -7.29
N LEU A 293 -12.84 13.96 -8.27
CA LEU A 293 -13.45 12.65 -8.10
C LEU A 293 -12.69 11.74 -7.11
N GLU A 294 -11.36 11.76 -7.13
CA GLU A 294 -10.55 10.85 -6.30
C GLU A 294 -10.74 11.08 -4.80
N ILE A 295 -11.01 12.32 -4.38
CA ILE A 295 -11.14 12.64 -2.96
C ILE A 295 -12.52 12.36 -2.39
N LEU A 296 -13.54 12.25 -3.23
CA LEU A 296 -14.94 12.09 -2.77
C LEU A 296 -15.09 10.92 -1.79
N SER A 297 -14.58 9.75 -2.12
CA SER A 297 -14.70 8.56 -1.26
C SER A 297 -13.97 8.72 0.08
N TRP A 298 -12.85 9.45 0.10
CA TRP A 298 -12.14 9.72 1.33
C TRP A 298 -12.92 10.69 2.23
N VAL A 299 -13.49 11.74 1.67
CA VAL A 299 -14.37 12.67 2.40
C VAL A 299 -15.57 11.92 2.98
N GLN A 300 -16.23 11.08 2.18
CA GLN A 300 -17.36 10.25 2.61
C GLN A 300 -17.02 9.32 3.79
N GLY A 301 -15.80 8.78 3.80
CA GLY A 301 -15.33 7.90 4.88
C GLY A 301 -15.26 8.56 6.26
N TRP A 302 -15.23 9.89 6.32
CA TRP A 302 -15.28 10.65 7.58
C TRP A 302 -16.70 10.82 8.11
N GLY A 303 -17.72 10.65 7.26
CA GLY A 303 -19.12 10.84 7.63
C GLY A 303 -19.39 12.24 8.17
N PRO A 304 -20.13 12.39 9.29
CA PRO A 304 -20.50 13.69 9.84
C PRO A 304 -19.34 14.45 10.54
N ARG A 305 -18.14 13.85 10.58
CA ARG A 305 -16.97 14.45 11.23
C ARG A 305 -16.23 15.43 10.34
N VAL A 306 -16.58 15.51 9.05
CA VAL A 306 -15.99 16.42 8.07
C VAL A 306 -17.08 17.28 7.43
N GLU A 307 -16.76 18.54 7.24
CA GLU A 307 -17.54 19.49 6.46
C GLU A 307 -16.71 19.90 5.25
N VAL A 308 -17.26 19.81 4.05
CA VAL A 308 -16.64 20.33 2.83
C VAL A 308 -16.92 21.82 2.76
N LEU A 309 -15.88 22.63 2.84
CA LEU A 309 -15.97 24.09 2.67
C LEU A 309 -15.86 24.45 1.20
N GLU A 310 -14.88 23.88 0.51
CA GLU A 310 -14.60 24.10 -0.92
C GLU A 310 -14.07 22.79 -1.54
N PRO A 311 -14.31 22.55 -2.84
CA PRO A 311 -15.17 23.33 -3.75
C PRO A 311 -16.67 22.99 -3.60
N GLU A 312 -17.53 23.91 -4.05
CA GLU A 312 -19.00 23.76 -3.90
C GLU A 312 -19.56 22.52 -4.64
N ASN A 313 -18.99 22.15 -5.79
CA ASN A 313 -19.42 20.95 -6.51
C ASN A 313 -19.16 19.66 -5.71
N LEU A 314 -18.04 19.56 -4.98
CA LEU A 314 -17.75 18.45 -4.07
C LEU A 314 -18.71 18.41 -2.89
N ARG A 315 -18.96 19.59 -2.26
CA ARG A 315 -19.92 19.75 -1.17
C ARG A 315 -21.32 19.29 -1.57
N ARG A 316 -21.80 19.78 -2.71
CA ARG A 316 -23.11 19.44 -3.25
C ARG A 316 -23.23 17.93 -3.50
N ARG A 317 -22.26 17.34 -4.16
CA ARG A 317 -22.22 15.90 -4.45
C ARG A 317 -22.24 15.05 -3.19
N TRP A 318 -21.44 15.41 -2.19
CA TRP A 318 -21.43 14.75 -0.88
C TRP A 318 -22.80 14.81 -0.19
N LEU A 319 -23.42 15.98 -0.18
CA LEU A 319 -24.75 16.15 0.43
C LEU A 319 -25.85 15.40 -0.34
N GLU A 320 -25.81 15.35 -1.65
CA GLU A 320 -26.74 14.56 -2.47
C GLU A 320 -26.67 13.08 -2.13
N GLU A 321 -25.46 12.50 -2.11
CA GLU A 321 -25.27 11.09 -1.77
C GLU A 321 -25.66 10.77 -0.31
N ALA A 322 -25.35 11.66 0.62
CA ALA A 322 -25.80 11.50 2.01
C ALA A 322 -27.33 11.49 2.13
N ARG A 323 -28.05 12.34 1.37
CA ARG A 323 -29.52 12.34 1.33
C ARG A 323 -30.07 11.06 0.72
N GLN A 324 -29.44 10.52 -0.32
CA GLN A 324 -29.85 9.23 -0.91
C GLN A 324 -29.73 8.10 0.11
N VAL A 325 -28.63 8.01 0.85
CA VAL A 325 -28.46 7.03 1.92
C VAL A 325 -29.58 7.16 2.97
N LEU A 326 -29.83 8.37 3.44
CA LEU A 326 -30.93 8.61 4.42
C LEU A 326 -32.29 8.20 3.86
N GLY A 327 -32.55 8.45 2.57
CA GLY A 327 -33.81 8.09 1.92
C GLY A 327 -34.03 6.58 1.86
N GLU A 328 -32.98 5.82 1.53
CA GLU A 328 -33.02 4.34 1.47
C GLU A 328 -33.30 3.74 2.85
N TYR A 329 -32.60 4.19 3.89
CA TYR A 329 -32.83 3.70 5.25
C TYR A 329 -34.18 4.17 5.88
N ALA A 330 -34.67 5.35 5.53
CA ALA A 330 -35.97 5.83 5.96
C ALA A 330 -37.15 5.04 5.34
N GLY A 331 -36.99 4.61 4.08
CA GLY A 331 -37.91 3.70 3.39
C GLY A 331 -37.99 2.33 4.08
N ASP A 332 -36.84 1.71 4.33
CA ASP A 332 -36.73 0.40 5.02
C ASP A 332 -37.34 0.43 6.45
N SER A 333 -37.20 1.56 7.13
CA SER A 333 -37.76 1.74 8.48
C SER A 333 -39.30 1.80 8.47
N ARG A 334 -39.91 2.40 7.44
CA ARG A 334 -41.41 2.44 7.27
C ARG A 334 -41.93 1.05 6.92
N ASP A 335 -41.30 0.35 5.99
CA ASP A 335 -41.65 -1.01 5.61
C ASP A 335 -41.56 -2.00 6.80
N ARG A 336 -40.56 -1.84 7.66
CA ARG A 336 -40.41 -2.65 8.88
C ARG A 336 -41.48 -2.31 9.93
N ALA A 337 -41.83 -1.05 10.10
CA ALA A 337 -42.87 -0.63 11.02
C ALA A 337 -44.25 -1.17 10.57
N GLU A 338 -44.57 -1.09 9.27
CA GLU A 338 -45.82 -1.61 8.71
C GLU A 338 -45.91 -3.14 8.82
N ARG A 339 -44.83 -3.88 8.55
CA ARG A 339 -44.77 -5.34 8.74
C ARG A 339 -44.91 -5.73 10.22
N GLY A 340 -44.34 -4.94 11.13
CA GLY A 340 -44.46 -5.14 12.58
C GLY A 340 -45.86 -4.92 13.09
N ASP A 341 -46.58 -3.92 12.57
CA ASP A 341 -47.99 -3.64 12.92
C ASP A 341 -48.94 -4.68 12.34
N ASP A 342 -48.69 -5.15 11.10
CA ASP A 342 -49.48 -6.24 10.49
C ASP A 342 -49.29 -7.58 11.25
N ALA A 343 -48.06 -7.90 11.70
CA ALA A 343 -47.81 -9.05 12.54
C ALA A 343 -48.53 -9.00 13.88
N ARG A 344 -48.52 -7.82 14.54
CA ARG A 344 -49.26 -7.58 15.78
C ARG A 344 -50.80 -7.66 15.61
N ARG A 345 -51.34 -7.13 14.53
CA ARG A 345 -52.77 -7.23 14.20
C ARG A 345 -53.20 -8.67 13.96
N ARG A 346 -52.37 -9.47 13.27
CA ARG A 346 -52.62 -10.93 13.04
C ARG A 346 -52.57 -11.73 14.36
N ASP A 347 -51.69 -11.38 15.30
CA ASP A 347 -51.59 -12.09 16.59
C ASP A 347 -52.78 -11.73 17.50
N LEU A 348 -53.23 -10.46 17.50
CA LEU A 348 -54.42 -10.04 18.23
C LEU A 348 -55.72 -10.66 17.69
N SER A 349 -55.85 -10.81 16.36
CA SER A 349 -56.98 -11.48 15.74
C SER A 349 -57.05 -12.99 16.05
N ARG A 350 -55.90 -13.63 16.23
CA ARG A 350 -55.80 -15.04 16.64
C ARG A 350 -56.11 -15.28 18.11
N ARG A 351 -55.86 -14.30 18.97
CA ARG A 351 -56.15 -14.38 20.41
C ARG A 351 -57.63 -14.01 20.76
N GLY A 352 -58.27 -13.20 19.92
CA GLY A 352 -59.70 -12.83 20.12
C GLY A 352 -60.72 -13.87 19.70
N GLY A 353 -60.32 -14.99 19.07
CA GLY A 353 -61.21 -16.04 18.53
C GLY A 353 -61.49 -17.23 19.47
N LYS A 354 -61.15 -17.18 20.75
CA LYS A 354 -61.42 -18.27 21.70
C LYS A 354 -62.22 -17.76 22.90
N VAL A 355 -63.43 -17.34 22.66
CA VAL A 355 -64.49 -17.34 23.69
C VAL A 355 -65.62 -18.22 23.10
N ARG A 356 -65.74 -19.42 23.58
CA ARG A 356 -66.95 -20.25 23.42
C ARG A 356 -67.72 -20.27 24.75
N PRO A 357 -69.03 -20.35 24.66
CA PRO A 357 -69.92 -20.28 25.83
C PRO A 357 -69.85 -21.57 26.67
#